data_43e779a0695eb246f9786931689c5d8a
#
_entry.id   43e779a0695eb246f9786931689c5d8a
#
_cell.length_a   1.000
_cell.length_b   1.000
_cell.length_c   1.000
_cell.angle_alpha   90.00
_cell.angle_beta   90.00
_cell.angle_gamma   90.00
#
_symmetry.space_group_name_H-M   'P 1'
#
loop_
_entity.id
_entity.type
_entity.pdbx_description
1 polymer ?
#
loop_
_entity_poly.entity_id
_entity_poly.type
_entity_poly.pdbx_seq_one_letter_code
_entity_poly.pdbx_strand_id
1 'polypeptide(L)'
;MKQRLGIVIALFCLSPAIFAQQKAEKNAREDNASFTFTESQLNEDDDAAQSASAFVSSNNDVYLSNVGYLFSPMRFRVRGYNSQYSDTYINGVLFNDVETGRFSYGMIGGLNDATRNKEGIGAFEVNNFTFGPIGGATNINMRASQYAAGSKLSLSGCNRNYILRGMYTYSTGLLKNGWAFTGSLGYRWANEGVIEGTFYNAFSYFLAAEKVFNDKHSLSFATWGAPTERGQQGASTEEAYYLANSHYYNPNWGYQNGEKRNSRVVHSFEPSAIASWDFDINKEMKLKTSAGFKYSNYGTSALGWSGNAADPRPDYYKKLPSSIFNVYDKSTVPSEDELNLFNEVTERWKTSKSTRQIDWDQMYFANQQANALGKETLYYQEERHNDQLAFNFSSIFNHTIDQHNSYVVGLAVNTTKGMHYKKMKDLLGGDLYTDVDKFSVRDYGYNSYVIQNDLDNPNRRIGEGDKFGYDYNIF
;
A
#
# COMPACT_ATOMS: atom_id res chain seq x y z
N MET A 1 -15.96 -19.04 -18.06
CA MET A 1 -14.75 -18.19 -18.14
C MET A 1 -14.24 -17.92 -19.57
N LYS A 2 -14.40 -18.81 -20.55
CA LYS A 2 -13.90 -18.59 -21.95
C LYS A 2 -14.63 -17.52 -22.77
N GLN A 3 -15.87 -17.17 -22.44
CA GLN A 3 -16.66 -16.17 -23.20
C GLN A 3 -16.40 -14.70 -22.78
N ARG A 4 -15.84 -14.44 -21.60
CA ARG A 4 -15.56 -13.07 -21.14
C ARG A 4 -14.22 -12.51 -21.62
N LEU A 5 -13.28 -13.39 -21.98
CA LEU A 5 -11.97 -12.98 -22.52
C LEU A 5 -12.08 -12.48 -23.98
N GLY A 6 -13.03 -13.02 -24.75
CA GLY A 6 -13.25 -12.63 -26.15
C GLY A 6 -13.83 -11.22 -26.33
N ILE A 7 -14.58 -10.71 -25.36
CA ILE A 7 -15.20 -9.38 -25.43
C ILE A 7 -14.18 -8.27 -25.14
N VAL A 8 -13.21 -8.52 -24.28
CA VAL A 8 -12.15 -7.56 -23.97
C VAL A 8 -11.20 -7.38 -25.15
N ILE A 9 -10.90 -8.43 -25.90
CA ILE A 9 -10.04 -8.39 -27.09
C ILE A 9 -10.76 -7.72 -28.28
N ALA A 10 -12.07 -7.87 -28.43
CA ALA A 10 -12.82 -7.26 -29.52
C ALA A 10 -13.01 -5.74 -29.39
N LEU A 11 -12.98 -5.18 -28.17
CA LEU A 11 -13.03 -3.72 -27.92
C LEU A 11 -11.70 -3.00 -28.23
N PHE A 12 -10.59 -3.74 -28.34
CA PHE A 12 -9.26 -3.17 -28.62
C PHE A 12 -8.95 -3.01 -30.12
N CYS A 13 -9.75 -3.58 -31.01
CA CYS A 13 -9.47 -3.54 -32.46
C CYS A 13 -10.17 -2.42 -33.23
N LEU A 14 -10.87 -1.51 -32.56
CA LEU A 14 -11.61 -0.41 -33.23
C LEU A 14 -11.03 0.97 -32.84
N SER A 15 -9.75 1.22 -33.10
CA SER A 15 -9.23 2.59 -33.09
C SER A 15 -8.85 3.00 -34.50
N PRO A 16 -9.49 4.03 -35.08
CA PRO A 16 -9.01 4.63 -36.30
C PRO A 16 -7.70 5.37 -36.02
N ALA A 17 -6.64 4.97 -36.72
CA ALA A 17 -5.38 5.69 -36.72
C ALA A 17 -5.57 7.06 -37.38
N ILE A 18 -5.68 8.10 -36.58
CA ILE A 18 -5.57 9.48 -37.04
C ILE A 18 -4.17 9.96 -36.66
N PHE A 19 -3.25 9.84 -37.58
CA PHE A 19 -1.95 10.50 -37.52
C PHE A 19 -2.15 12.01 -37.78
N ALA A 20 -2.11 12.81 -36.73
CA ALA A 20 -1.88 14.23 -36.83
C ALA A 20 -0.53 14.56 -36.19
N GLN A 21 0.55 14.43 -36.93
CA GLN A 21 1.78 15.12 -36.58
C GLN A 21 1.55 16.64 -36.74
N GLN A 22 1.29 17.32 -35.64
CA GLN A 22 1.51 18.76 -35.57
C GLN A 22 2.75 19.00 -34.68
N LYS A 23 3.76 19.59 -35.32
CA LYS A 23 4.90 20.21 -34.67
C LYS A 23 4.36 21.17 -33.60
N ALA A 24 4.42 20.78 -32.34
CA ALA A 24 4.19 21.69 -31.23
C ALA A 24 5.35 22.72 -31.26
N GLU A 25 5.07 23.96 -31.57
CA GLU A 25 5.96 25.05 -31.19
C GLU A 25 6.15 25.00 -29.68
N LYS A 26 7.38 24.77 -29.29
CA LYS A 26 7.84 24.89 -27.89
C LYS A 26 7.64 26.32 -27.44
N ASN A 27 6.53 26.61 -26.81
CA ASN A 27 6.51 27.67 -25.82
C ASN A 27 7.28 27.11 -24.64
N ALA A 28 8.55 27.50 -24.55
CA ALA A 28 9.40 27.16 -23.42
C ALA A 28 8.84 27.85 -22.16
N ARG A 29 7.91 27.16 -21.48
CA ARG A 29 7.88 27.20 -20.02
C ARG A 29 9.18 26.52 -19.60
N GLU A 30 10.02 27.22 -18.86
CA GLU A 30 11.25 26.65 -18.31
C GLU A 30 10.89 25.32 -17.64
N ASP A 31 11.20 24.27 -18.37
CA ASP A 31 11.02 22.90 -17.92
C ASP A 31 12.09 22.63 -16.86
N ASN A 32 11.72 22.71 -15.60
CA ASN A 32 12.43 21.94 -14.60
C ASN A 32 12.45 20.50 -15.12
N ALA A 33 13.63 19.95 -15.33
CA ALA A 33 13.83 18.69 -16.02
C ALA A 33 12.93 17.60 -15.45
N SER A 34 11.92 17.18 -16.21
CA SER A 34 11.07 16.06 -15.83
C SER A 34 11.83 14.76 -16.10
N PHE A 35 12.14 14.02 -15.04
CA PHE A 35 12.83 12.74 -15.15
C PHE A 35 11.84 11.62 -15.39
N THR A 36 12.16 10.75 -16.34
CA THR A 36 11.41 9.53 -16.62
C THR A 36 11.98 8.39 -15.77
N PHE A 37 11.18 7.84 -14.86
CA PHE A 37 11.58 6.66 -14.10
C PHE A 37 11.52 5.40 -14.95
N THR A 38 12.41 4.45 -14.66
CA THR A 38 12.30 3.12 -15.23
C THR A 38 11.10 2.39 -14.60
N GLU A 39 10.48 1.52 -15.37
CA GLU A 39 9.30 0.75 -14.95
C GLU A 39 9.58 -0.07 -13.68
N SER A 40 10.80 -0.59 -13.52
CA SER A 40 11.22 -1.33 -12.32
C SER A 40 11.24 -0.47 -11.06
N GLN A 41 11.55 0.81 -11.15
CA GLN A 41 11.61 1.73 -10.01
C GLN A 41 10.23 2.12 -9.49
N LEU A 42 9.20 2.02 -10.33
CA LEU A 42 7.82 2.40 -10.00
C LEU A 42 6.95 1.21 -9.59
N ASN A 43 7.44 -0.01 -9.75
CA ASN A 43 6.65 -1.24 -9.53
C ASN A 43 6.70 -1.78 -8.10
N GLU A 44 7.31 -1.07 -7.17
CA GLU A 44 7.42 -1.53 -5.79
C GLU A 44 6.20 -1.14 -4.97
N ASP A 45 5.64 -2.13 -4.26
CA ASP A 45 4.57 -1.91 -3.29
C ASP A 45 5.12 -1.40 -1.94
N ASP A 46 6.42 -1.15 -1.84
CA ASP A 46 7.08 -0.57 -0.66
C ASP A 46 7.20 0.94 -0.83
N ASP A 47 6.35 1.70 -0.15
CA ASP A 47 6.31 3.15 -0.20
C ASP A 47 7.67 3.81 0.10
N ALA A 48 8.46 3.20 0.98
CA ALA A 48 9.79 3.71 1.34
C ALA A 48 10.78 3.58 0.18
N ALA A 49 10.75 2.47 -0.55
CA ALA A 49 11.63 2.23 -1.68
C ALA A 49 11.27 3.12 -2.87
N GLN A 50 9.97 3.32 -3.13
CA GLN A 50 9.51 4.23 -4.18
C GLN A 50 9.87 5.69 -3.90
N SER A 51 9.70 6.14 -2.67
CA SER A 51 10.11 7.50 -2.25
C SER A 51 11.60 7.73 -2.42
N ALA A 52 12.43 6.78 -1.98
CA ALA A 52 13.88 6.87 -2.12
C ALA A 52 14.31 6.85 -3.58
N SER A 53 13.73 5.96 -4.40
CA SER A 53 14.01 5.86 -5.83
C SER A 53 13.66 7.15 -6.58
N ALA A 54 12.49 7.75 -6.28
CA ALA A 54 12.07 9.02 -6.87
C ALA A 54 13.06 10.15 -6.57
N PHE A 55 13.42 10.29 -5.31
CA PHE A 55 14.38 11.31 -4.86
C PHE A 55 15.77 11.13 -5.50
N VAL A 56 16.28 9.92 -5.49
CA VAL A 56 17.61 9.60 -6.03
C VAL A 56 17.69 9.84 -7.54
N SER A 57 16.64 9.50 -8.30
CA SER A 57 16.66 9.64 -9.77
C SER A 57 16.45 11.07 -10.27
N SER A 58 15.79 11.93 -9.47
CA SER A 58 15.44 13.30 -9.87
C SER A 58 16.38 14.36 -9.31
N ASN A 59 17.38 13.98 -8.52
CA ASN A 59 18.30 14.90 -7.90
C ASN A 59 19.62 15.05 -8.67
N ASN A 60 20.13 16.27 -8.78
CA ASN A 60 21.41 16.59 -9.43
C ASN A 60 22.63 16.33 -8.51
N ASP A 61 22.43 15.90 -7.27
CA ASP A 61 23.51 15.55 -6.34
C ASP A 61 24.33 14.38 -6.89
N VAL A 62 25.64 14.57 -7.02
CA VAL A 62 26.57 13.57 -7.59
C VAL A 62 26.55 12.26 -6.80
N TYR A 63 26.44 12.32 -5.48
CA TYR A 63 26.35 11.14 -4.63
C TYR A 63 25.05 10.37 -4.91
N LEU A 64 23.92 11.06 -4.92
CA LEU A 64 22.63 10.46 -5.15
C LEU A 64 22.48 9.88 -6.55
N SER A 65 23.01 10.54 -7.57
CA SER A 65 22.97 10.03 -8.94
C SER A 65 23.76 8.73 -9.11
N ASN A 66 24.89 8.56 -8.41
CA ASN A 66 25.65 7.33 -8.44
C ASN A 66 25.00 6.21 -7.63
N VAL A 67 24.40 6.52 -6.48
CA VAL A 67 23.69 5.53 -5.65
C VAL A 67 22.35 5.12 -6.32
N GLY A 68 21.77 5.98 -7.15
CA GLY A 68 20.52 5.73 -7.86
C GLY A 68 20.58 4.71 -8.97
N TYR A 69 21.79 4.22 -9.32
CA TYR A 69 21.94 3.16 -10.31
C TYR A 69 21.61 1.79 -9.69
N LEU A 70 20.40 1.31 -9.92
CA LEU A 70 19.90 0.08 -9.32
C LEU A 70 19.55 -0.96 -10.38
N PHE A 71 20.07 -2.18 -10.23
CA PHE A 71 19.64 -3.34 -11.02
C PHE A 71 18.40 -4.02 -10.48
N SER A 72 18.09 -3.80 -9.20
CA SER A 72 16.90 -4.35 -8.52
C SER A 72 16.38 -3.36 -7.49
N PRO A 73 15.12 -3.50 -7.04
CA PRO A 73 14.59 -2.70 -5.96
C PRO A 73 15.48 -2.78 -4.72
N MET A 74 15.85 -1.65 -4.20
CA MET A 74 16.67 -1.54 -3.02
C MET A 74 15.98 -0.62 -2.01
N ARG A 75 15.88 -1.07 -0.78
CA ARG A 75 15.47 -0.23 0.33
C ARG A 75 16.62 0.69 0.71
N PHE A 76 16.50 1.93 0.31
CA PHE A 76 17.54 2.92 0.53
C PHE A 76 17.03 4.05 1.42
N ARG A 77 17.80 4.42 2.42
CA ARG A 77 17.54 5.59 3.25
C ARG A 77 18.49 6.70 2.85
N VAL A 78 17.96 7.72 2.19
CA VAL A 78 18.75 8.89 1.78
C VAL A 78 19.38 9.52 3.02
N ARG A 79 20.72 9.57 3.06
CA ARG A 79 21.51 10.11 4.19
C ARG A 79 21.10 9.52 5.56
N GLY A 80 20.59 8.28 5.59
CA GLY A 80 20.15 7.61 6.80
C GLY A 80 18.79 8.02 7.34
N TYR A 81 18.12 9.00 6.74
CA TYR A 81 16.78 9.45 7.18
C TYR A 81 15.70 8.45 6.83
N ASN A 82 14.70 8.34 7.69
CA ASN A 82 13.51 7.53 7.44
C ASN A 82 12.60 8.23 6.41
N SER A 83 11.87 7.46 5.61
CA SER A 83 10.93 7.95 4.58
C SER A 83 9.83 8.89 5.12
N GLN A 84 9.53 8.85 6.41
CA GLN A 84 8.60 9.79 7.06
C GLN A 84 9.08 11.25 7.04
N TYR A 85 10.35 11.50 6.77
CA TYR A 85 10.94 12.84 6.66
C TYR A 85 11.04 13.34 5.21
N SER A 86 10.57 12.55 4.25
CA SER A 86 10.52 12.91 2.84
C SER A 86 9.09 13.23 2.43
N ASP A 87 8.86 14.38 1.85
CA ASP A 87 7.54 14.85 1.48
C ASP A 87 7.22 14.52 0.02
N THR A 88 5.99 14.13 -0.23
CA THR A 88 5.47 13.96 -1.59
C THR A 88 4.29 14.89 -1.82
N TYR A 89 4.47 15.74 -2.79
CA TYR A 89 3.47 16.71 -3.24
C TYR A 89 2.83 16.23 -4.54
N ILE A 90 1.57 16.56 -4.73
CA ILE A 90 0.87 16.42 -6.02
C ILE A 90 0.35 17.80 -6.39
N ASN A 91 0.76 18.33 -7.52
CA ASN A 91 0.46 19.71 -7.96
C ASN A 91 0.71 20.77 -6.88
N GLY A 92 1.74 20.59 -6.04
CA GLY A 92 2.09 21.50 -4.94
C GLY A 92 1.28 21.33 -3.66
N VAL A 93 0.46 20.30 -3.53
CA VAL A 93 -0.26 19.92 -2.29
C VAL A 93 0.39 18.72 -1.66
N LEU A 94 0.65 18.77 -0.36
CA LEU A 94 1.21 17.66 0.41
C LEU A 94 0.19 16.52 0.53
N PHE A 95 0.61 15.30 0.15
CA PHE A 95 -0.21 14.08 0.24
C PHE A 95 0.34 13.02 1.20
N ASN A 96 1.37 13.35 1.97
CA ASN A 96 1.82 12.47 3.05
C ASN A 96 0.71 12.28 4.07
N ASP A 97 0.64 11.08 4.58
CA ASP A 97 -0.23 10.72 5.68
C ASP A 97 0.22 11.44 6.96
N VAL A 98 -0.69 12.14 7.63
CA VAL A 98 -0.36 12.97 8.79
C VAL A 98 0.05 12.12 10.01
N GLU A 99 -0.50 10.91 10.15
CA GLU A 99 -0.21 10.03 11.28
C GLU A 99 1.15 9.31 11.12
N THR A 100 1.46 8.86 9.90
CA THR A 100 2.67 8.09 9.63
C THR A 100 3.82 8.93 9.07
N GLY A 101 3.54 10.13 8.57
CA GLY A 101 4.49 10.98 7.86
C GLY A 101 4.86 10.46 6.45
N ARG A 102 4.20 9.42 5.93
CA ARG A 102 4.59 8.74 4.68
C ARG A 102 3.58 8.96 3.58
N PHE A 103 4.07 8.93 2.35
CA PHE A 103 3.21 8.90 1.18
C PHE A 103 2.89 7.44 0.79
N SER A 104 1.61 7.13 0.60
CA SER A 104 1.15 5.79 0.16
C SER A 104 1.15 5.71 -1.37
N TYR A 105 2.17 5.11 -1.95
CA TYR A 105 2.18 4.81 -3.39
C TYR A 105 1.14 3.75 -3.79
N GLY A 106 0.65 2.98 -2.83
CA GLY A 106 -0.44 2.03 -3.02
C GLY A 106 -1.69 2.66 -3.62
N MET A 107 -2.01 3.92 -3.23
CA MET A 107 -3.17 4.65 -3.74
C MET A 107 -3.11 4.95 -5.25
N ILE A 108 -1.91 5.00 -5.84
CA ILE A 108 -1.71 5.22 -7.28
C ILE A 108 -1.77 3.90 -8.05
N GLY A 109 -1.54 2.77 -7.37
CA GLY A 109 -1.73 1.44 -7.92
C GLY A 109 -0.81 1.09 -9.09
N GLY A 110 0.41 1.66 -9.12
CA GLY A 110 1.37 1.37 -10.18
C GLY A 110 1.03 2.00 -11.53
N LEU A 111 0.25 3.07 -11.56
CA LEU A 111 0.00 3.89 -12.76
C LEU A 111 1.22 4.77 -13.07
N ASN A 112 2.26 4.15 -13.60
CA ASN A 112 3.56 4.78 -13.84
C ASN A 112 3.47 6.00 -14.77
N ASP A 113 2.61 5.92 -15.77
CA ASP A 113 2.43 7.03 -16.71
C ASP A 113 1.78 8.24 -16.02
N ALA A 114 0.86 8.03 -15.07
CA ALA A 114 0.24 9.11 -14.31
C ALA A 114 1.24 9.83 -13.37
N THR A 115 2.27 9.13 -12.90
CA THR A 115 3.28 9.68 -11.99
C THR A 115 4.61 9.98 -12.66
N ARG A 116 4.65 10.04 -13.98
CA ARG A 116 5.87 10.23 -14.76
C ARG A 116 6.50 11.62 -14.58
N ASN A 117 5.67 12.65 -14.50
CA ASN A 117 6.12 14.04 -14.41
C ASN A 117 6.44 14.37 -12.94
N LYS A 118 7.67 14.10 -12.54
CA LYS A 118 8.16 14.31 -11.18
C LYS A 118 9.30 15.31 -11.14
N GLU A 119 9.28 16.13 -10.10
CA GLU A 119 10.35 17.05 -9.73
C GLU A 119 10.81 16.68 -8.33
N GLY A 120 12.10 16.46 -8.13
CA GLY A 120 12.68 16.10 -6.84
C GLY A 120 13.69 17.15 -6.37
N ILE A 121 13.69 17.43 -5.07
CA ILE A 121 14.63 18.35 -4.44
C ILE A 121 15.29 17.69 -3.23
N GLY A 122 16.54 18.08 -2.96
CA GLY A 122 17.26 17.72 -1.74
C GLY A 122 16.78 18.49 -0.51
N ALA A 123 17.27 18.09 0.67
CA ALA A 123 17.03 18.80 1.90
C ALA A 123 17.54 20.23 1.80
N PHE A 124 16.72 21.19 2.22
CA PHE A 124 17.04 22.64 2.23
C PHE A 124 17.38 23.25 0.86
N GLU A 125 17.11 22.54 -0.23
CA GLU A 125 17.26 23.08 -1.57
C GLU A 125 16.17 24.11 -1.88
N VAL A 126 16.56 25.20 -2.55
CA VAL A 126 15.60 26.25 -2.94
C VAL A 126 14.62 25.68 -3.97
N ASN A 127 13.34 25.88 -3.73
CA ASN A 127 12.27 25.35 -4.57
C ASN A 127 11.03 26.24 -4.50
N ASN A 128 10.00 25.90 -5.29
CA ASN A 128 8.76 26.66 -5.40
C ASN A 128 7.50 25.86 -5.03
N PHE A 129 7.62 24.75 -4.31
CA PHE A 129 6.45 23.90 -3.98
C PHE A 129 6.46 23.36 -2.52
N THR A 130 7.55 23.49 -1.77
CA THR A 130 7.63 22.97 -0.40
C THR A 130 8.34 23.95 0.54
N PHE A 131 8.19 23.74 1.85
CA PHE A 131 8.83 24.50 2.93
C PHE A 131 10.17 23.90 3.39
N GLY A 132 10.77 22.95 2.65
CA GLY A 132 12.09 22.39 2.90
C GLY A 132 12.12 21.24 3.91
N PRO A 133 11.59 20.06 3.57
CA PRO A 133 11.65 18.88 4.42
C PRO A 133 13.09 18.35 4.54
N ILE A 134 13.43 17.80 5.70
CA ILE A 134 14.78 17.30 6.02
C ILE A 134 15.21 16.15 5.09
N GLY A 135 14.29 15.31 4.68
CA GLY A 135 14.53 14.14 3.81
C GLY A 135 14.43 14.43 2.32
N GLY A 136 14.22 15.70 1.94
CA GLY A 136 13.93 16.08 0.56
C GLY A 136 12.45 15.92 0.18
N ALA A 137 12.08 16.41 -0.99
CA ALA A 137 10.70 16.35 -1.46
C ALA A 137 10.59 15.95 -2.93
N THR A 138 9.46 15.38 -3.28
CA THR A 138 9.07 15.08 -4.65
C THR A 138 7.73 15.74 -4.96
N ASN A 139 7.62 16.45 -6.07
CA ASN A 139 6.35 16.96 -6.58
C ASN A 139 5.95 16.23 -7.85
N ILE A 140 4.75 15.66 -7.87
CA ILE A 140 4.19 14.95 -9.02
C ILE A 140 3.21 15.89 -9.72
N ASN A 141 3.48 16.22 -10.98
CA ASN A 141 2.59 17.06 -11.77
C ASN A 141 1.56 16.19 -12.51
N MET A 142 0.31 16.26 -12.09
CA MET A 142 -0.81 15.49 -12.66
C MET A 142 -1.74 16.34 -13.55
N ARG A 143 -1.29 17.50 -14.05
CA ARG A 143 -2.06 18.32 -15.00
C ARG A 143 -2.13 17.64 -16.36
N ALA A 144 -3.31 17.61 -16.98
CA ALA A 144 -3.53 16.86 -18.22
C ALA A 144 -2.68 17.34 -19.40
N SER A 145 -2.34 18.63 -19.45
CA SER A 145 -1.50 19.21 -20.50
C SER A 145 -0.03 18.77 -20.46
N GLN A 146 0.41 18.20 -19.35
CA GLN A 146 1.79 17.75 -19.16
C GLN A 146 2.07 16.38 -19.79
N TYR A 147 1.03 15.69 -20.24
CA TYR A 147 1.17 14.39 -20.90
C TYR A 147 1.22 14.56 -22.41
N ALA A 148 2.18 13.90 -23.06
CA ALA A 148 2.28 13.90 -24.51
C ALA A 148 1.05 13.25 -25.14
N ALA A 149 0.55 13.83 -26.23
CA ALA A 149 -0.60 13.29 -26.97
C ALA A 149 -0.29 11.89 -27.53
N GLY A 150 -1.24 10.98 -27.42
CA GLY A 150 -1.14 9.62 -27.95
C GLY A 150 -1.67 8.56 -27.04
N SER A 151 -1.51 7.31 -27.47
CA SER A 151 -1.91 6.10 -26.75
C SER A 151 -0.67 5.28 -26.42
N LYS A 152 -0.65 4.70 -25.23
CA LYS A 152 0.41 3.77 -24.78
C LYS A 152 -0.22 2.56 -24.13
N LEU A 153 0.15 1.37 -24.60
CA LEU A 153 -0.14 0.10 -23.96
C LEU A 153 1.16 -0.46 -23.40
N SER A 154 1.16 -0.79 -22.12
CA SER A 154 2.29 -1.44 -21.45
C SER A 154 1.83 -2.78 -20.90
N LEU A 155 2.55 -3.85 -21.24
CA LEU A 155 2.35 -5.19 -20.71
C LEU A 155 3.67 -5.64 -20.09
N SER A 156 3.62 -6.14 -18.87
CA SER A 156 4.81 -6.64 -18.19
C SER A 156 4.52 -7.89 -17.39
N GLY A 157 5.51 -8.78 -17.33
CA GLY A 157 5.55 -9.93 -16.45
C GLY A 157 6.65 -9.74 -15.40
N CYS A 158 6.40 -10.18 -14.18
CA CYS A 158 7.41 -10.16 -13.13
C CYS A 158 7.26 -11.37 -12.21
N ASN A 159 8.30 -11.65 -11.45
CA ASN A 159 8.37 -12.76 -10.49
C ASN A 159 8.29 -12.24 -9.05
N ARG A 160 7.34 -11.35 -8.76
CA ARG A 160 7.16 -10.73 -7.43
C ARG A 160 5.79 -11.03 -6.85
N ASN A 161 5.19 -10.04 -6.18
CA ASN A 161 3.87 -10.16 -5.58
C ASN A 161 2.78 -10.41 -6.63
N TYR A 162 2.92 -9.84 -7.84
CA TYR A 162 2.08 -10.12 -8.99
C TYR A 162 2.92 -10.69 -10.16
N ILE A 163 2.26 -11.41 -11.06
CA ILE A 163 2.89 -12.05 -12.22
C ILE A 163 2.69 -11.22 -13.48
N LEU A 164 1.48 -10.68 -13.65
CA LEU A 164 1.09 -9.94 -14.85
C LEU A 164 0.62 -8.54 -14.49
N ARG A 165 0.98 -7.60 -15.36
CA ARG A 165 0.52 -6.22 -15.32
C ARG A 165 0.18 -5.76 -16.72
N GLY A 166 -0.99 -5.14 -16.87
CA GLY A 166 -1.40 -4.39 -18.05
C GLY A 166 -1.70 -2.96 -17.67
N MET A 167 -1.27 -2.00 -18.48
CA MET A 167 -1.61 -0.60 -18.33
C MET A 167 -1.88 0.02 -19.70
N TYR A 168 -2.94 0.80 -19.79
CA TYR A 168 -3.27 1.58 -20.97
C TYR A 168 -3.42 3.06 -20.59
N THR A 169 -2.76 3.94 -21.32
CA THR A 169 -2.82 5.39 -21.13
C THR A 169 -3.17 6.06 -22.43
N TYR A 170 -4.09 7.01 -22.38
CA TYR A 170 -4.44 7.88 -23.49
C TYR A 170 -4.38 9.35 -23.05
N SER A 171 -3.78 10.19 -23.87
CA SER A 171 -3.77 11.64 -23.66
C SER A 171 -4.06 12.37 -24.97
N THR A 172 -4.86 13.41 -24.89
CA THR A 172 -5.12 14.29 -26.03
C THR A 172 -3.99 15.28 -26.28
N GLY A 173 -3.12 15.50 -25.26
CA GLY A 173 -2.31 16.71 -25.20
C GLY A 173 -3.18 17.96 -25.09
N LEU A 174 -2.58 19.14 -25.22
CA LEU A 174 -3.31 20.40 -25.22
C LEU A 174 -3.95 20.64 -26.61
N LEU A 175 -5.27 20.64 -26.65
CA LEU A 175 -6.06 20.88 -27.85
C LEU A 175 -6.12 22.38 -28.19
N LYS A 176 -6.41 22.72 -29.45
CA LYS A 176 -6.53 24.13 -29.93
C LYS A 176 -7.58 24.96 -29.19
N ASN A 177 -8.60 24.30 -28.65
CA ASN A 177 -9.65 24.93 -27.83
C ASN A 177 -9.25 25.12 -26.38
N GLY A 178 -7.99 24.82 -25.99
CA GLY A 178 -7.45 24.96 -24.65
C GLY A 178 -7.83 23.84 -23.67
N TRP A 179 -8.45 22.75 -24.12
CA TRP A 179 -8.69 21.57 -23.31
C TRP A 179 -7.55 20.55 -23.43
N ALA A 180 -7.28 19.84 -22.35
CA ALA A 180 -6.46 18.64 -22.33
C ALA A 180 -7.13 17.57 -21.49
N PHE A 181 -7.06 16.30 -21.93
CA PHE A 181 -7.59 15.15 -21.20
C PHE A 181 -6.55 14.04 -21.19
N THR A 182 -6.41 13.39 -20.06
CA THR A 182 -5.55 12.21 -19.91
C THR A 182 -6.25 11.17 -19.06
N GLY A 183 -6.22 9.92 -19.49
CA GLY A 183 -6.74 8.79 -18.74
C GLY A 183 -5.75 7.63 -18.76
N SER A 184 -5.64 6.92 -17.64
CA SER A 184 -4.84 5.69 -17.53
C SER A 184 -5.61 4.66 -16.73
N LEU A 185 -5.58 3.41 -17.21
CA LEU A 185 -6.16 2.26 -16.53
C LEU A 185 -5.09 1.20 -16.39
N GLY A 186 -5.04 0.55 -15.24
CA GLY A 186 -4.08 -0.50 -14.96
C GLY A 186 -4.72 -1.70 -14.27
N TYR A 187 -4.12 -2.87 -14.49
CA TYR A 187 -4.49 -4.08 -13.77
C TYR A 187 -3.25 -4.89 -13.46
N ARG A 188 -3.10 -5.29 -12.20
CA ARG A 188 -2.03 -6.16 -11.72
C ARG A 188 -2.65 -7.41 -11.12
N TRP A 189 -2.11 -8.56 -11.51
CA TRP A 189 -2.72 -9.82 -11.14
C TRP A 189 -1.71 -10.93 -10.89
N ALA A 190 -1.99 -11.74 -9.86
CA ALA A 190 -1.41 -13.05 -9.64
C ALA A 190 -2.44 -13.92 -8.89
N ASN A 191 -2.70 -15.11 -9.40
CA ASN A 191 -3.42 -16.11 -8.62
C ASN A 191 -2.54 -16.64 -7.49
N GLU A 192 -1.24 -16.73 -7.73
CA GLU A 192 -0.20 -16.97 -6.75
C GLU A 192 1.05 -16.18 -7.13
N GLY A 193 1.63 -15.45 -6.18
CA GLY A 193 2.90 -14.74 -6.37
C GLY A 193 4.11 -15.69 -6.27
N VAL A 194 5.32 -15.13 -6.27
CA VAL A 194 6.56 -15.90 -6.07
C VAL A 194 6.60 -16.58 -4.69
N ILE A 195 5.94 -15.99 -3.71
CA ILE A 195 5.77 -16.55 -2.37
C ILE A 195 4.46 -17.34 -2.33
N GLU A 196 4.54 -18.61 -1.94
CA GLU A 196 3.39 -19.50 -1.91
C GLU A 196 2.29 -19.01 -0.95
N GLY A 197 1.03 -19.16 -1.38
CA GLY A 197 -0.15 -18.71 -0.63
C GLY A 197 -0.38 -17.20 -0.66
N THR A 198 0.42 -16.45 -1.44
CA THR A 198 0.12 -15.04 -1.75
C THR A 198 -0.68 -14.95 -3.05
N PHE A 199 -1.47 -13.91 -3.17
CA PHE A 199 -2.17 -13.56 -4.40
C PHE A 199 -2.23 -12.04 -4.54
N TYR A 200 -2.54 -11.55 -5.74
CA TYR A 200 -2.62 -10.13 -6.02
C TYR A 200 -3.71 -9.83 -7.02
N ASN A 201 -4.59 -8.91 -6.67
CA ASN A 201 -5.67 -8.43 -7.52
C ASN A 201 -5.82 -6.92 -7.30
N ALA A 202 -5.40 -6.11 -8.26
CA ALA A 202 -5.48 -4.67 -8.16
C ALA A 202 -5.86 -4.05 -9.50
N PHE A 203 -6.96 -3.34 -9.51
CA PHE A 203 -7.32 -2.42 -10.58
C PHE A 203 -6.86 -1.01 -10.21
N SER A 204 -6.51 -0.20 -11.18
CA SER A 204 -6.14 1.19 -10.95
C SER A 204 -6.64 2.10 -12.06
N TYR A 205 -7.01 3.31 -11.70
CA TYR A 205 -7.45 4.34 -12.65
C TYR A 205 -6.84 5.70 -12.33
N PHE A 206 -6.63 6.47 -13.37
CA PHE A 206 -6.27 7.88 -13.32
C PHE A 206 -7.03 8.63 -14.41
N LEU A 207 -7.65 9.74 -14.07
CA LEU A 207 -8.35 10.62 -15.00
C LEU A 207 -7.95 12.06 -14.70
N ALA A 208 -7.53 12.80 -15.72
CA ALA A 208 -7.21 14.21 -15.58
C ALA A 208 -7.84 15.02 -16.72
N ALA A 209 -8.33 16.19 -16.37
CA ALA A 209 -8.86 17.18 -17.31
C ALA A 209 -8.27 18.55 -16.97
N GLU A 210 -7.93 19.32 -17.97
CA GLU A 210 -7.41 20.69 -17.82
C GLU A 210 -8.02 21.61 -18.85
N LYS A 211 -8.32 22.83 -18.43
CA LYS A 211 -8.76 23.91 -19.30
C LYS A 211 -7.83 25.10 -19.14
N VAL A 212 -7.12 25.44 -20.19
CA VAL A 212 -6.42 26.70 -20.35
C VAL A 212 -7.41 27.69 -20.93
N PHE A 213 -7.80 28.69 -20.17
CA PHE A 213 -8.79 29.72 -20.61
C PHE A 213 -8.12 30.81 -21.46
N ASN A 214 -6.92 31.20 -21.07
CA ASN A 214 -6.10 32.19 -21.73
C ASN A 214 -4.65 32.06 -21.23
N ASP A 215 -3.76 32.97 -21.63
CA ASP A 215 -2.34 32.96 -21.23
C ASP A 215 -2.11 33.16 -19.73
N LYS A 216 -3.15 33.52 -18.96
CA LYS A 216 -3.04 33.77 -17.51
C LYS A 216 -3.69 32.73 -16.65
N HIS A 217 -4.74 32.07 -17.10
CA HIS A 217 -5.54 31.20 -16.25
C HIS A 217 -5.66 29.80 -16.81
N SER A 218 -5.32 28.81 -16.00
CA SER A 218 -5.68 27.42 -16.24
C SER A 218 -6.30 26.78 -14.99
N LEU A 219 -7.23 25.88 -15.22
CA LEU A 219 -7.87 25.05 -14.18
C LEU A 219 -7.70 23.60 -14.52
N SER A 220 -7.18 22.81 -13.61
CA SER A 220 -7.01 21.37 -13.77
C SER A 220 -7.71 20.59 -12.66
N PHE A 221 -8.18 19.41 -13.01
CA PHE A 221 -8.74 18.44 -12.10
C PHE A 221 -8.14 17.07 -12.41
N ALA A 222 -7.74 16.34 -11.39
CA ALA A 222 -7.31 14.95 -11.53
C ALA A 222 -7.89 14.10 -10.41
N THR A 223 -8.20 12.83 -10.72
CA THR A 223 -8.64 11.82 -9.76
C THR A 223 -8.01 10.48 -10.07
N TRP A 224 -7.69 9.73 -9.05
CA TRP A 224 -7.09 8.41 -9.14
C TRP A 224 -7.51 7.52 -7.98
N GLY A 225 -7.28 6.22 -8.14
CA GLY A 225 -7.52 5.24 -7.10
C GLY A 225 -7.13 3.85 -7.57
N ALA A 226 -6.87 2.98 -6.60
CA ALA A 226 -6.43 1.61 -6.86
C ALA A 226 -7.03 0.64 -5.85
N PRO A 227 -8.28 0.16 -6.07
CA PRO A 227 -8.80 -0.93 -5.27
C PRO A 227 -7.87 -2.14 -5.40
N THR A 228 -7.38 -2.60 -4.25
CA THR A 228 -6.38 -3.67 -4.17
C THR A 228 -6.80 -4.71 -3.15
N GLU A 229 -6.72 -5.97 -3.53
CA GLU A 229 -6.82 -7.11 -2.65
C GLU A 229 -5.58 -7.99 -2.84
N ARG A 230 -4.86 -8.28 -1.74
CA ARG A 230 -3.65 -9.08 -1.82
C ARG A 230 -3.40 -9.91 -0.57
N GLY A 231 -2.96 -11.16 -0.77
CA GLY A 231 -2.48 -12.02 0.32
C GLY A 231 -1.04 -11.66 0.69
N GLN A 232 -0.79 -11.50 2.00
CA GLN A 232 0.53 -11.13 2.50
C GLN A 232 1.39 -12.35 2.79
N GLN A 233 2.70 -12.18 2.61
CA GLN A 233 3.70 -13.07 3.18
C GLN A 233 3.95 -12.72 4.65
N GLY A 234 4.38 -13.71 5.44
CA GLY A 234 4.87 -13.53 6.80
C GLY A 234 6.35 -13.86 6.90
N ALA A 235 7.10 -13.06 7.64
CA ALA A 235 8.43 -13.47 8.08
C ALA A 235 8.30 -14.60 9.12
N SER A 236 9.26 -15.53 9.11
CA SER A 236 9.33 -16.64 10.05
C SER A 236 10.72 -16.73 10.69
N THR A 237 10.94 -17.73 11.52
CA THR A 237 12.25 -17.97 12.13
C THR A 237 13.21 -18.64 11.15
N GLU A 238 14.52 -18.49 11.37
CA GLU A 238 15.53 -19.17 10.56
C GLU A 238 15.38 -20.71 10.65
N GLU A 239 15.00 -21.24 11.81
CA GLU A 239 14.69 -22.65 11.98
C GLU A 239 13.57 -23.11 11.03
N ALA A 240 12.49 -22.34 10.94
CA ALA A 240 11.37 -22.68 10.06
C ALA A 240 11.79 -22.63 8.57
N TYR A 241 12.60 -21.66 8.16
CA TYR A 241 13.17 -21.59 6.81
C TYR A 241 14.07 -22.80 6.52
N TYR A 242 14.93 -23.16 7.47
CA TYR A 242 15.82 -24.34 7.34
C TYR A 242 15.01 -25.63 7.18
N LEU A 243 14.01 -25.83 8.06
CA LEU A 243 13.16 -27.04 8.05
C LEU A 243 12.28 -27.09 6.78
N ALA A 244 11.82 -25.95 6.30
CA ALA A 244 11.08 -25.85 5.03
C ALA A 244 11.97 -26.01 3.80
N ASN A 245 13.29 -25.96 3.98
CA ASN A 245 14.30 -25.89 2.91
C ASN A 245 13.99 -24.78 1.89
N SER A 246 13.50 -23.63 2.37
CA SER A 246 13.10 -22.50 1.51
C SER A 246 12.99 -21.20 2.29
N HIS A 247 13.67 -20.15 1.82
CA HIS A 247 13.47 -18.78 2.30
C HIS A 247 12.19 -18.12 1.75
N TYR A 248 11.46 -18.81 0.86
CA TYR A 248 10.13 -18.41 0.37
C TYR A 248 8.99 -19.02 1.19
N TYR A 249 9.30 -19.66 2.32
CA TYR A 249 8.28 -20.18 3.22
C TYR A 249 7.38 -19.05 3.75
N ASN A 250 6.06 -19.29 3.74
CA ASN A 250 5.05 -18.36 4.22
C ASN A 250 4.12 -19.05 5.22
N PRO A 251 4.10 -18.65 6.51
CA PRO A 251 3.26 -19.25 7.52
C PRO A 251 1.80 -18.78 7.49
N ASN A 252 1.46 -17.80 6.66
CA ASN A 252 0.16 -17.12 6.69
C ASN A 252 -0.96 -17.83 5.94
N TRP A 253 -0.73 -18.98 5.35
CA TRP A 253 -1.72 -19.64 4.51
C TRP A 253 -1.86 -21.14 4.81
N GLY A 254 -2.95 -21.70 4.34
CA GLY A 254 -3.23 -23.13 4.35
C GLY A 254 -4.40 -23.45 3.44
N TYR A 255 -4.79 -24.72 3.38
CA TYR A 255 -5.95 -25.14 2.61
C TYR A 255 -7.21 -25.09 3.48
N GLN A 256 -8.31 -24.66 2.86
CA GLN A 256 -9.66 -24.76 3.37
C GLN A 256 -10.54 -25.34 2.25
N ASN A 257 -11.17 -26.47 2.49
CA ASN A 257 -12.00 -27.16 1.48
C ASN A 257 -11.27 -27.36 0.15
N GLY A 258 -9.95 -27.59 0.18
CA GLY A 258 -9.13 -27.79 -1.01
C GLY A 258 -8.64 -26.52 -1.70
N GLU A 259 -9.07 -25.33 -1.29
CA GLU A 259 -8.63 -24.04 -1.81
C GLU A 259 -7.61 -23.37 -0.90
N LYS A 260 -6.66 -22.63 -1.48
CA LYS A 260 -5.68 -21.86 -0.71
C LYS A 260 -6.35 -20.64 -0.07
N ARG A 261 -6.22 -20.52 1.25
CA ARG A 261 -6.67 -19.35 2.03
C ARG A 261 -5.51 -18.73 2.78
N ASN A 262 -5.33 -17.43 2.61
CA ASN A 262 -4.35 -16.64 3.35
C ASN A 262 -5.03 -15.95 4.54
N SER A 263 -4.41 -16.01 5.72
CA SER A 263 -4.94 -15.38 6.94
C SER A 263 -4.72 -13.87 7.00
N ARG A 264 -3.72 -13.37 6.25
CA ARG A 264 -3.37 -11.96 6.19
C ARG A 264 -3.61 -11.42 4.80
N VAL A 265 -4.76 -10.83 4.61
CA VAL A 265 -5.19 -10.20 3.36
C VAL A 265 -5.32 -8.71 3.57
N VAL A 266 -4.70 -7.92 2.70
CA VAL A 266 -4.90 -6.48 2.64
C VAL A 266 -6.03 -6.18 1.68
N HIS A 267 -6.98 -5.39 2.14
CA HIS A 267 -7.99 -4.73 1.32
C HIS A 267 -7.75 -3.24 1.41
N SER A 268 -7.49 -2.57 0.29
CA SER A 268 -7.29 -1.13 0.28
C SER A 268 -7.97 -0.47 -0.89
N PHE A 269 -8.58 0.67 -0.63
CA PHE A 269 -9.07 1.58 -1.67
C PHE A 269 -8.95 3.02 -1.18
N GLU A 270 -8.08 3.78 -1.82
CA GLU A 270 -7.74 5.15 -1.43
C GLU A 270 -8.02 6.13 -2.60
N PRO A 271 -9.31 6.33 -2.98
CA PRO A 271 -9.66 7.28 -4.01
C PRO A 271 -9.26 8.69 -3.59
N SER A 272 -8.59 9.39 -4.52
CA SER A 272 -8.09 10.72 -4.31
C SER A 272 -8.45 11.63 -5.47
N ALA A 273 -8.57 12.91 -5.21
CA ALA A 273 -8.83 13.93 -6.22
C ALA A 273 -8.09 15.21 -5.88
N ILE A 274 -7.74 15.98 -6.90
CA ILE A 274 -7.12 17.29 -6.77
C ILE A 274 -7.66 18.26 -7.82
N ALA A 275 -7.98 19.47 -7.38
CA ALA A 275 -8.26 20.60 -8.25
C ALA A 275 -7.14 21.63 -8.13
N SER A 276 -6.65 22.17 -9.23
CA SER A 276 -5.56 23.14 -9.23
C SER A 276 -5.90 24.31 -10.16
N TRP A 277 -5.69 25.52 -9.67
CA TRP A 277 -5.81 26.75 -10.41
C TRP A 277 -4.43 27.42 -10.50
N ASP A 278 -3.94 27.58 -11.73
CA ASP A 278 -2.71 28.31 -12.01
C ASP A 278 -3.07 29.67 -12.57
N PHE A 279 -2.52 30.74 -11.97
CA PHE A 279 -2.73 32.10 -12.36
C PHE A 279 -1.37 32.80 -12.63
N ASP A 280 -1.03 32.97 -13.90
CA ASP A 280 0.12 33.77 -14.35
C ASP A 280 -0.30 35.24 -14.38
N ILE A 281 -0.07 35.97 -13.28
CA ILE A 281 -0.46 37.38 -13.12
C ILE A 281 0.27 38.20 -14.18
N ASN A 282 1.58 37.99 -14.31
CA ASN A 282 2.45 38.49 -15.35
C ASN A 282 3.65 37.54 -15.53
N LYS A 283 4.70 37.95 -16.27
CA LYS A 283 5.87 37.09 -16.49
C LYS A 283 6.69 36.81 -15.23
N GLU A 284 6.67 37.74 -14.27
CA GLU A 284 7.43 37.65 -13.03
C GLU A 284 6.62 37.10 -11.87
N MET A 285 5.29 37.17 -11.91
CA MET A 285 4.41 36.81 -10.78
C MET A 285 3.47 35.68 -11.15
N LYS A 286 3.50 34.59 -10.38
CA LYS A 286 2.67 33.39 -10.57
C LYS A 286 2.04 32.98 -9.25
N LEU A 287 0.76 32.66 -9.28
CA LEU A 287 0.02 32.07 -8.15
C LEU A 287 -0.47 30.69 -8.55
N LYS A 288 -0.14 29.69 -7.73
CA LYS A 288 -0.63 28.31 -7.89
C LYS A 288 -1.44 27.95 -6.65
N THR A 289 -2.71 27.63 -6.83
CA THR A 289 -3.62 27.24 -5.74
C THR A 289 -4.19 25.87 -6.04
N SER A 290 -4.08 24.95 -5.11
CA SER A 290 -4.56 23.58 -5.28
C SER A 290 -5.25 23.10 -4.02
N ALA A 291 -6.28 22.26 -4.20
CA ALA A 291 -7.01 21.59 -3.12
C ALA A 291 -7.10 20.10 -3.43
N GLY A 292 -6.64 19.28 -2.53
CA GLY A 292 -6.62 17.84 -2.60
C GLY A 292 -7.58 17.20 -1.60
N PHE A 293 -8.19 16.09 -1.99
CA PHE A 293 -9.05 15.28 -1.15
C PHE A 293 -8.61 13.82 -1.26
N LYS A 294 -8.57 13.11 -0.12
CA LYS A 294 -8.29 11.67 -0.03
C LYS A 294 -9.31 11.03 0.91
N TYR A 295 -9.93 9.97 0.46
CA TYR A 295 -10.60 8.99 1.32
C TYR A 295 -9.80 7.71 1.29
N SER A 296 -9.45 7.17 2.45
CA SER A 296 -8.73 5.90 2.57
C SER A 296 -9.61 4.90 3.33
N ASN A 297 -9.83 3.74 2.72
CA ASN A 297 -10.33 2.54 3.38
C ASN A 297 -9.22 1.50 3.29
N TYR A 298 -8.56 1.22 4.43
CA TYR A 298 -7.43 0.31 4.51
C TYR A 298 -7.63 -0.69 5.63
N GLY A 299 -7.83 -1.95 5.24
CA GLY A 299 -8.02 -3.06 6.16
C GLY A 299 -6.99 -4.17 5.96
N THR A 300 -6.53 -4.76 7.06
CA THR A 300 -5.67 -5.94 7.04
C THR A 300 -6.28 -7.02 7.91
N SER A 301 -6.52 -8.21 7.34
CA SER A 301 -7.02 -9.34 8.11
C SER A 301 -5.94 -9.96 8.99
N ALA A 302 -6.34 -10.55 10.11
CA ALA A 302 -5.48 -11.29 11.03
C ALA A 302 -6.27 -12.38 11.72
N LEU A 303 -5.60 -13.50 12.03
CA LEU A 303 -6.17 -14.53 12.91
C LEU A 303 -6.16 -14.07 14.37
N GLY A 304 -7.29 -14.24 15.04
CA GLY A 304 -7.44 -14.15 16.48
C GLY A 304 -7.79 -15.51 17.09
N TRP A 305 -7.51 -15.67 18.37
CA TRP A 305 -7.90 -16.87 19.12
C TRP A 305 -8.10 -16.54 20.60
N SER A 306 -8.96 -17.30 21.26
CA SER A 306 -9.22 -17.15 22.70
C SER A 306 -8.02 -17.56 23.55
N GLY A 307 -8.00 -17.15 24.83
CA GLY A 307 -6.86 -17.41 25.72
C GLY A 307 -6.54 -18.91 25.96
N ASN A 308 -7.54 -19.77 25.82
CA ASN A 308 -7.40 -21.21 26.03
C ASN A 308 -7.18 -22.03 24.75
N ALA A 309 -7.23 -21.36 23.59
CA ALA A 309 -6.98 -22.01 22.31
C ALA A 309 -5.49 -22.08 22.00
N ALA A 310 -5.06 -23.16 21.33
CA ALA A 310 -3.69 -23.29 20.85
C ALA A 310 -3.42 -22.23 19.75
N ASP A 311 -2.20 -21.70 19.70
CA ASP A 311 -1.81 -20.77 18.65
C ASP A 311 -1.95 -21.44 17.27
N PRO A 312 -2.77 -20.90 16.36
CA PRO A 312 -3.03 -21.52 15.06
C PRO A 312 -1.85 -21.41 14.07
N ARG A 313 -0.89 -20.52 14.33
CA ARG A 313 0.25 -20.33 13.42
C ARG A 313 1.13 -21.58 13.38
N PRO A 314 1.52 -22.05 12.20
CA PRO A 314 2.36 -23.24 12.08
C PRO A 314 3.78 -23.00 12.65
N ASP A 315 4.32 -21.80 12.49
CA ASP A 315 5.65 -21.39 12.92
C ASP A 315 5.71 -20.85 14.37
N TYR A 316 4.65 -21.06 15.16
CA TYR A 316 4.68 -20.71 16.57
C TYR A 316 5.77 -21.51 17.28
N TYR A 317 6.60 -20.86 18.09
CA TYR A 317 7.84 -21.47 18.64
C TYR A 317 7.62 -22.83 19.34
N LYS A 318 6.49 -23.02 20.03
CA LYS A 318 6.15 -24.30 20.69
C LYS A 318 5.86 -25.46 19.73
N LYS A 319 5.70 -25.17 18.43
CA LYS A 319 5.50 -26.18 17.38
C LYS A 319 6.79 -26.51 16.64
N LEU A 320 7.88 -25.81 16.95
CA LEU A 320 9.19 -26.03 16.34
C LEU A 320 10.03 -27.02 17.16
N PRO A 321 10.91 -27.81 16.53
CA PRO A 321 11.77 -28.78 17.23
C PRO A 321 12.58 -28.17 18.36
N SER A 322 13.12 -26.96 18.18
CA SER A 322 13.93 -26.26 19.19
C SER A 322 13.22 -26.00 20.51
N SER A 323 11.88 -26.09 20.55
CA SER A 323 11.10 -25.90 21.76
C SER A 323 11.09 -27.14 22.71
N ILE A 324 11.52 -28.30 22.22
CA ILE A 324 11.47 -29.56 22.95
C ILE A 324 12.55 -29.60 24.02
N PHE A 325 13.79 -29.20 23.64
CA PHE A 325 14.88 -28.98 24.55
C PHE A 325 15.83 -27.92 24.05
N ASN A 326 16.65 -27.35 24.93
CA ASN A 326 17.60 -26.31 24.52
C ASN A 326 18.83 -26.94 23.84
N VAL A 327 18.82 -27.00 22.52
CA VAL A 327 19.91 -27.57 21.71
C VAL A 327 21.25 -26.83 21.85
N TYR A 328 21.24 -25.63 22.42
CA TYR A 328 22.45 -24.81 22.64
C TYR A 328 23.04 -24.98 24.05
N ASP A 329 22.28 -25.53 25.00
CA ASP A 329 22.74 -25.78 26.35
C ASP A 329 23.39 -27.17 26.46
N LYS A 330 24.70 -27.19 26.32
CA LYS A 330 25.49 -28.43 26.37
C LYS A 330 25.59 -29.04 27.79
N SER A 331 25.13 -28.35 28.83
CA SER A 331 25.08 -28.86 30.21
C SER A 331 23.88 -29.77 30.45
N THR A 332 22.82 -29.64 29.59
CA THR A 332 21.62 -30.44 29.68
C THR A 332 21.69 -31.64 28.75
N VAL A 333 21.58 -32.87 29.30
CA VAL A 333 21.50 -34.09 28.49
C VAL A 333 20.02 -34.39 28.25
N PRO A 334 19.53 -34.32 26.99
CA PRO A 334 18.14 -34.66 26.68
C PRO A 334 17.82 -36.14 27.04
N SER A 335 16.62 -36.39 27.48
CA SER A 335 16.11 -37.76 27.62
C SER A 335 15.94 -38.42 26.23
N GLU A 336 15.86 -39.75 26.22
CA GLU A 336 15.62 -40.52 25.00
C GLU A 336 14.26 -40.11 24.35
N ASP A 337 13.24 -39.89 25.19
CA ASP A 337 11.91 -39.47 24.73
C ASP A 337 11.95 -38.08 24.11
N GLU A 338 12.69 -37.12 24.68
CA GLU A 338 12.87 -35.79 24.11
C GLU A 338 13.62 -35.85 22.77
N LEU A 339 14.65 -36.66 22.63
CA LEU A 339 15.36 -36.86 21.38
C LEU A 339 14.47 -37.49 20.29
N ASN A 340 13.66 -38.47 20.65
CA ASN A 340 12.72 -39.14 19.75
C ASN A 340 11.67 -38.13 19.28
N LEU A 341 11.08 -37.36 20.20
CA LEU A 341 10.10 -36.33 19.86
C LEU A 341 10.71 -35.21 18.98
N PHE A 342 11.94 -34.76 19.31
CA PHE A 342 12.66 -33.79 18.49
C PHE A 342 12.86 -34.29 17.06
N ASN A 343 13.29 -35.54 16.90
CA ASN A 343 13.51 -36.13 15.58
C ASN A 343 12.17 -36.30 14.83
N GLU A 344 11.11 -36.74 15.49
CA GLU A 344 9.79 -36.88 14.88
C GLU A 344 9.23 -35.53 14.42
N VAL A 345 9.29 -34.48 15.24
CA VAL A 345 8.82 -33.15 14.88
C VAL A 345 9.66 -32.57 13.76
N THR A 346 10.99 -32.76 13.82
CA THR A 346 11.92 -32.33 12.76
C THR A 346 11.57 -32.98 11.43
N GLU A 347 11.36 -34.30 11.42
CA GLU A 347 11.04 -35.04 10.20
C GLU A 347 9.68 -34.66 9.65
N ARG A 348 8.66 -34.46 10.51
CA ARG A 348 7.35 -33.94 10.10
C ARG A 348 7.46 -32.56 9.45
N TRP A 349 8.26 -31.65 10.02
CA TRP A 349 8.47 -30.33 9.46
C TRP A 349 9.15 -30.39 8.09
N LYS A 350 10.12 -31.28 7.90
CA LYS A 350 10.83 -31.44 6.63
C LYS A 350 9.98 -32.08 5.54
N THR A 351 9.22 -33.10 5.88
CA THR A 351 8.54 -33.97 4.89
C THR A 351 7.08 -33.58 4.64
N SER A 352 6.36 -33.08 5.64
CA SER A 352 4.95 -32.76 5.54
C SER A 352 4.69 -31.28 5.34
N LYS A 353 4.17 -30.93 4.17
CA LYS A 353 3.80 -29.54 3.85
C LYS A 353 2.65 -29.05 4.74
N SER A 354 1.70 -29.90 5.09
CA SER A 354 0.56 -29.54 5.95
C SER A 354 0.99 -29.12 7.36
N THR A 355 2.10 -29.67 7.88
CA THR A 355 2.67 -29.24 9.18
C THR A 355 3.08 -27.78 9.19
N ARG A 356 3.45 -27.24 8.01
CA ARG A 356 3.93 -25.88 7.79
C ARG A 356 2.84 -24.90 7.37
N GLN A 357 1.59 -25.31 7.38
CA GLN A 357 0.43 -24.54 6.93
C GLN A 357 -0.56 -24.30 8.05
N ILE A 358 -1.39 -23.26 7.91
CA ILE A 358 -2.54 -23.04 8.77
C ILE A 358 -3.55 -24.16 8.52
N ASP A 359 -3.96 -24.82 9.58
CA ASP A 359 -5.02 -25.81 9.53
C ASP A 359 -6.38 -25.14 9.76
N TRP A 360 -7.00 -24.68 8.66
CA TRP A 360 -8.30 -24.02 8.68
C TRP A 360 -9.40 -24.99 9.14
N ASP A 361 -9.40 -26.21 8.64
CA ASP A 361 -10.43 -27.19 8.92
C ASP A 361 -10.44 -27.56 10.40
N GLN A 362 -9.25 -27.67 11.02
CA GLN A 362 -9.13 -27.88 12.46
C GLN A 362 -9.70 -26.72 13.29
N MET A 363 -9.53 -25.47 12.84
CA MET A 363 -10.10 -24.31 13.53
C MET A 363 -11.62 -24.30 13.46
N TYR A 364 -12.20 -24.60 12.29
CA TYR A 364 -13.66 -24.78 12.14
C TYR A 364 -14.18 -25.91 13.00
N PHE A 365 -13.52 -27.06 13.00
CA PHE A 365 -13.89 -28.19 13.84
C PHE A 365 -13.87 -27.84 15.33
N ALA A 366 -12.81 -27.15 15.80
CA ALA A 366 -12.69 -26.74 17.19
C ALA A 366 -13.81 -25.77 17.60
N ASN A 367 -14.19 -24.84 16.73
CA ASN A 367 -15.31 -23.92 16.97
C ASN A 367 -16.66 -24.66 17.02
N GLN A 368 -16.90 -25.62 16.13
CA GLN A 368 -18.11 -26.45 16.16
C GLN A 368 -18.21 -27.27 17.45
N GLN A 369 -17.09 -27.81 17.95
CA GLN A 369 -17.07 -28.48 19.27
C GLN A 369 -17.36 -27.51 20.41
N ALA A 370 -16.84 -26.27 20.34
CA ALA A 370 -17.13 -25.24 21.34
C ALA A 370 -18.61 -24.85 21.32
N ASN A 371 -19.22 -24.67 20.13
CA ASN A 371 -20.67 -24.40 19.99
C ASN A 371 -21.52 -25.51 20.60
N ALA A 372 -21.21 -26.78 20.33
CA ALA A 372 -21.93 -27.93 20.88
C ALA A 372 -21.91 -27.99 22.44
N LEU A 373 -20.90 -27.33 23.04
CA LEU A 373 -20.75 -27.24 24.50
C LEU A 373 -21.25 -25.88 25.05
N GLY A 374 -21.84 -25.01 24.21
CA GLY A 374 -22.25 -23.65 24.58
C GLY A 374 -21.10 -22.74 25.01
N LYS A 375 -19.89 -22.99 24.51
CA LYS A 375 -18.67 -22.23 24.84
C LYS A 375 -18.40 -21.15 23.84
N GLU A 376 -17.55 -20.17 24.20
CA GLU A 376 -17.04 -19.11 23.35
C GLU A 376 -16.26 -19.65 22.16
N THR A 377 -16.34 -18.93 21.04
CA THR A 377 -15.55 -19.16 19.84
C THR A 377 -14.07 -19.15 20.15
N LEU A 378 -13.37 -20.19 19.72
CA LEU A 378 -11.94 -20.37 19.98
C LEU A 378 -11.06 -19.61 18.96
N TYR A 379 -11.45 -19.62 17.69
CA TYR A 379 -10.70 -19.04 16.59
C TYR A 379 -11.60 -18.14 15.75
N TYR A 380 -11.07 -17.00 15.31
CA TYR A 380 -11.78 -16.05 14.48
C TYR A 380 -10.82 -15.27 13.56
N GLN A 381 -11.33 -14.61 12.55
CA GLN A 381 -10.58 -13.71 11.71
C GLN A 381 -11.11 -12.29 11.88
N GLU A 382 -10.23 -11.37 12.26
CA GLU A 382 -10.52 -9.95 12.38
C GLU A 382 -9.94 -9.17 11.18
N GLU A 383 -10.49 -8.00 10.89
CA GLU A 383 -9.86 -6.97 10.07
C GLU A 383 -9.50 -5.77 10.94
N ARG A 384 -8.27 -5.28 10.78
CA ARG A 384 -7.79 -4.06 11.43
C ARG A 384 -7.83 -2.95 10.41
N HIS A 385 -8.63 -1.94 10.69
CA HIS A 385 -8.87 -0.80 9.82
C HIS A 385 -8.10 0.42 10.28
N ASN A 386 -7.50 1.13 9.30
CA ASN A 386 -6.88 2.44 9.43
C ASN A 386 -7.44 3.32 8.31
N ASP A 387 -8.69 3.73 8.47
CA ASP A 387 -9.38 4.54 7.48
C ASP A 387 -9.09 6.02 7.69
N GLN A 388 -9.09 6.81 6.63
CA GLN A 388 -8.81 8.24 6.71
C GLN A 388 -9.68 9.05 5.78
N LEU A 389 -9.98 10.28 6.22
CA LEU A 389 -10.57 11.32 5.41
C LEU A 389 -9.66 12.55 5.51
N ALA A 390 -9.02 12.94 4.42
CA ALA A 390 -8.08 14.05 4.40
C ALA A 390 -8.48 15.11 3.38
N PHE A 391 -8.34 16.37 3.78
CA PHE A 391 -8.42 17.54 2.92
C PHE A 391 -7.16 18.35 3.06
N ASN A 392 -6.51 18.63 1.94
CA ASN A 392 -5.24 19.35 1.88
C ASN A 392 -5.37 20.53 0.92
N PHE A 393 -4.94 21.69 1.33
CA PHE A 393 -4.96 22.92 0.54
C PHE A 393 -3.58 23.53 0.49
N SER A 394 -3.20 24.10 -0.65
CA SER A 394 -1.97 24.87 -0.81
C SER A 394 -2.19 26.04 -1.75
N SER A 395 -1.63 27.18 -1.41
CA SER A 395 -1.55 28.36 -2.30
C SER A 395 -0.15 28.92 -2.26
N ILE A 396 0.52 28.97 -3.40
CA ILE A 396 1.94 29.32 -3.53
C ILE A 396 2.07 30.47 -4.50
N PHE A 397 2.59 31.59 -4.01
CA PHE A 397 2.91 32.77 -4.79
C PHE A 397 4.41 32.82 -5.06
N ASN A 398 4.77 32.91 -6.33
CA ASN A 398 6.15 33.06 -6.80
C ASN A 398 6.32 34.43 -7.44
N HIS A 399 7.36 35.18 -7.06
CA HIS A 399 7.74 36.44 -7.66
C HIS A 399 9.23 36.49 -7.97
N THR A 400 9.58 36.65 -9.22
CA THR A 400 10.95 36.89 -9.69
C THR A 400 11.11 38.40 -9.87
N ILE A 401 11.90 39.03 -8.98
CA ILE A 401 12.10 40.50 -8.99
C ILE A 401 13.06 40.87 -10.11
N ASP A 402 14.16 40.14 -10.21
CA ASP A 402 15.20 40.31 -11.21
C ASP A 402 15.96 38.98 -11.46
N GLN A 403 17.06 39.03 -12.22
CA GLN A 403 17.86 37.83 -12.53
C GLN A 403 18.54 37.16 -11.31
N HIS A 404 18.65 37.89 -10.18
CA HIS A 404 19.35 37.42 -8.99
C HIS A 404 18.42 37.24 -7.79
N ASN A 405 17.24 37.86 -7.82
CA ASN A 405 16.33 37.91 -6.68
C ASN A 405 14.95 37.35 -7.03
N SER A 406 14.53 36.34 -6.28
CA SER A 406 13.18 35.83 -6.33
C SER A 406 12.72 35.45 -4.91
N TYR A 407 11.42 35.47 -4.67
CA TYR A 407 10.87 34.96 -3.41
C TYR A 407 9.61 34.13 -3.67
N VAL A 408 9.40 33.19 -2.77
CA VAL A 408 8.25 32.30 -2.77
C VAL A 408 7.54 32.44 -1.43
N VAL A 409 6.23 32.64 -1.47
CA VAL A 409 5.38 32.67 -0.28
C VAL A 409 4.31 31.60 -0.44
N GLY A 410 4.15 30.75 0.56
CA GLY A 410 3.19 29.67 0.53
C GLY A 410 2.29 29.66 1.76
N LEU A 411 1.06 29.20 1.56
CA LEU A 411 0.11 28.84 2.60
C LEU A 411 -0.33 27.40 2.36
N ALA A 412 -0.20 26.55 3.39
CA ALA A 412 -0.71 25.19 3.37
C ALA A 412 -1.63 24.94 4.57
N VAL A 413 -2.73 24.25 4.32
CA VAL A 413 -3.68 23.81 5.36
C VAL A 413 -4.00 22.34 5.10
N ASN A 414 -3.72 21.50 6.09
CA ASN A 414 -4.03 20.08 6.05
C ASN A 414 -4.97 19.73 7.20
N THR A 415 -6.01 18.98 6.93
CA THR A 415 -6.90 18.42 7.95
C THR A 415 -7.17 16.97 7.64
N THR A 416 -7.07 16.12 8.66
CA THR A 416 -7.25 14.67 8.51
C THR A 416 -8.07 14.15 9.67
N LYS A 417 -9.02 13.29 9.35
CA LYS A 417 -9.70 12.45 10.32
C LYS A 417 -9.25 11.01 10.10
N GLY A 418 -8.53 10.44 11.06
CA GLY A 418 -8.18 9.02 11.13
C GLY A 418 -9.23 8.25 11.91
N MET A 419 -9.63 7.07 11.42
CA MET A 419 -10.60 6.17 12.03
C MET A 419 -9.96 4.80 12.17
N HIS A 420 -9.73 4.38 13.42
CA HIS A 420 -9.04 3.13 13.74
C HIS A 420 -9.98 2.20 14.49
N TYR A 421 -10.18 1.01 13.96
CA TYR A 421 -11.09 0.02 14.55
C TYR A 421 -10.76 -1.40 14.12
N LYS A 422 -11.28 -2.37 14.88
CA LYS A 422 -11.34 -3.77 14.48
C LYS A 422 -12.74 -4.12 14.01
N LYS A 423 -12.82 -5.02 13.03
CA LYS A 423 -14.06 -5.58 12.51
C LYS A 423 -13.98 -7.09 12.52
N MET A 424 -15.01 -7.76 13.01
CA MET A 424 -15.11 -9.20 12.89
C MET A 424 -15.35 -9.59 11.43
N LYS A 425 -14.41 -10.35 10.86
CA LYS A 425 -14.52 -10.78 9.45
C LYS A 425 -15.20 -12.13 9.32
N ASP A 426 -14.80 -13.09 10.16
CA ASP A 426 -15.26 -14.46 10.08
C ASP A 426 -15.08 -15.14 11.45
N LEU A 427 -16.14 -15.69 11.98
CA LEU A 427 -16.11 -16.44 13.24
C LEU A 427 -15.64 -17.88 13.06
N LEU A 428 -15.25 -18.29 11.86
CA LEU A 428 -14.79 -19.64 11.49
C LEU A 428 -15.76 -20.73 11.99
N GLY A 429 -17.07 -20.50 11.79
CA GLY A 429 -18.13 -21.41 12.23
C GLY A 429 -18.42 -21.36 13.72
N GLY A 430 -17.93 -20.37 14.44
CA GLY A 430 -18.28 -20.12 15.84
C GLY A 430 -19.57 -19.32 15.97
N ASP A 431 -20.32 -19.49 17.06
CA ASP A 431 -21.60 -18.83 17.32
C ASP A 431 -21.49 -17.70 18.34
N LEU A 432 -20.57 -17.83 19.29
CA LEU A 432 -20.50 -16.94 20.45
C LEU A 432 -19.09 -16.32 20.55
N TYR A 433 -18.98 -15.00 20.38
CA TYR A 433 -17.77 -14.27 20.69
C TYR A 433 -18.10 -13.06 21.56
N THR A 434 -17.41 -12.94 22.69
CA THR A 434 -17.56 -11.82 23.62
C THR A 434 -16.33 -10.92 23.52
N ASP A 435 -16.57 -9.60 23.45
CA ASP A 435 -15.48 -8.59 23.33
C ASP A 435 -14.78 -8.38 24.66
N VAL A 436 -13.82 -9.24 24.96
CA VAL A 436 -13.01 -9.21 26.17
C VAL A 436 -11.51 -9.35 25.85
N ASP A 437 -10.67 -8.79 26.71
CA ASP A 437 -9.22 -8.99 26.62
C ASP A 437 -8.82 -10.38 27.09
N LYS A 438 -8.28 -11.18 26.18
CA LYS A 438 -7.91 -12.58 26.43
C LYS A 438 -6.82 -12.78 27.49
N PHE A 439 -5.93 -11.79 27.67
CA PHE A 439 -4.88 -11.87 28.68
C PHE A 439 -5.44 -11.56 30.05
N SER A 440 -6.31 -10.55 30.14
CA SER A 440 -7.02 -10.26 31.40
C SER A 440 -7.96 -11.38 31.79
N VAL A 441 -8.63 -12.05 30.85
CA VAL A 441 -9.44 -13.25 31.12
C VAL A 441 -8.60 -14.35 31.73
N ARG A 442 -7.39 -14.60 31.27
CA ARG A 442 -6.46 -15.57 31.81
C ARG A 442 -6.08 -15.25 33.26
N ASP A 443 -5.84 -13.98 33.58
CA ASP A 443 -5.32 -13.52 34.84
C ASP A 443 -6.43 -13.30 35.89
N TYR A 444 -7.64 -12.89 35.48
CA TYR A 444 -8.75 -12.50 36.39
C TYR A 444 -10.03 -13.32 36.21
N GLY A 445 -10.11 -14.17 35.18
CA GLY A 445 -11.32 -14.93 34.85
C GLY A 445 -12.45 -14.08 34.23
N TYR A 446 -13.48 -14.75 33.72
CA TYR A 446 -14.58 -14.09 32.96
C TYR A 446 -15.50 -13.20 33.80
N ASN A 447 -15.50 -13.34 35.14
CA ASN A 447 -16.38 -12.57 36.01
C ASN A 447 -15.80 -11.23 36.46
N SER A 448 -14.66 -10.82 35.91
CA SER A 448 -14.00 -9.56 36.26
C SER A 448 -14.40 -8.45 35.32
N TYR A 449 -14.66 -7.25 35.87
CA TYR A 449 -14.87 -6.04 35.06
C TYR A 449 -13.62 -5.61 34.29
N VAL A 450 -12.45 -5.96 34.79
CA VAL A 450 -11.13 -5.60 34.19
C VAL A 450 -10.92 -6.21 32.79
N ILE A 451 -11.67 -7.27 32.46
CA ILE A 451 -11.53 -7.95 31.17
C ILE A 451 -12.22 -7.24 30.01
N GLN A 452 -13.05 -6.24 30.29
CA GLN A 452 -13.88 -5.60 29.26
C GLN A 452 -13.06 -4.68 28.36
N ASN A 453 -13.18 -4.85 27.03
CA ASN A 453 -12.65 -3.90 26.05
C ASN A 453 -13.59 -2.70 25.86
N ASP A 454 -14.91 -2.93 25.96
CA ASP A 454 -15.94 -1.90 25.90
C ASP A 454 -16.54 -1.73 27.30
N LEU A 455 -16.20 -0.65 27.99
CA LEU A 455 -16.69 -0.37 29.36
C LEU A 455 -18.12 0.10 29.40
N ASP A 456 -18.63 0.69 28.31
CA ASP A 456 -20.00 1.15 28.18
C ASP A 456 -20.97 -0.02 27.90
N ASN A 457 -20.48 -1.08 27.25
CA ASN A 457 -21.25 -2.27 26.91
C ASN A 457 -20.51 -3.55 27.37
N PRO A 458 -20.42 -3.82 28.66
CA PRO A 458 -19.74 -5.02 29.19
C PRO A 458 -20.34 -6.31 28.63
N ASN A 459 -19.47 -7.30 28.36
CA ASN A 459 -19.83 -8.59 27.78
C ASN A 459 -20.55 -8.50 26.43
N ARG A 460 -20.23 -7.48 25.64
CA ARG A 460 -20.81 -7.26 24.32
C ARG A 460 -20.58 -8.49 23.45
N ARG A 461 -21.65 -8.99 22.84
CA ARG A 461 -21.59 -10.06 21.85
C ARG A 461 -21.28 -9.47 20.48
N ILE A 462 -20.37 -10.13 19.76
CA ILE A 462 -19.86 -9.70 18.47
C ILE A 462 -20.24 -10.73 17.43
N GLY A 463 -20.94 -10.27 16.39
CA GLY A 463 -21.23 -11.00 15.17
C GLY A 463 -20.30 -10.62 14.02
N GLU A 464 -20.38 -11.36 12.91
CA GLU A 464 -19.65 -11.02 11.70
C GLU A 464 -20.09 -9.65 11.16
N GLY A 465 -19.12 -8.83 10.84
CA GLY A 465 -19.32 -7.46 10.39
C GLY A 465 -19.32 -6.41 11.50
N ASP A 466 -19.42 -6.80 12.78
CA ASP A 466 -19.40 -5.90 13.91
C ASP A 466 -18.00 -5.35 14.19
N LYS A 467 -17.95 -4.09 14.64
CA LYS A 467 -16.74 -3.52 15.23
C LYS A 467 -16.58 -4.02 16.67
N PHE A 468 -15.33 -4.25 17.08
CA PHE A 468 -15.01 -4.70 18.44
C PHE A 468 -13.59 -4.31 18.84
N GLY A 469 -13.25 -4.48 20.14
CA GLY A 469 -11.95 -4.14 20.68
C GLY A 469 -11.78 -2.62 20.79
N TYR A 470 -10.98 -2.03 19.91
CA TYR A 470 -10.81 -0.59 19.89
C TYR A 470 -11.62 0.07 18.75
N ASP A 471 -12.07 1.28 19.00
CA ASP A 471 -12.68 2.18 17.99
C ASP A 471 -12.37 3.62 18.42
N TYR A 472 -11.43 4.27 17.74
CA TYR A 472 -11.04 5.64 18.05
C TYR A 472 -10.79 6.46 16.79
N ASN A 473 -10.95 7.78 16.94
CA ASN A 473 -10.75 8.77 15.89
C ASN A 473 -9.66 9.74 16.29
N ILE A 474 -8.85 10.16 15.32
CA ILE A 474 -7.83 11.20 15.43
C ILE A 474 -8.23 12.35 14.50
N PHE A 475 -8.11 13.60 15.00
CA PHE A 475 -8.47 14.80 14.25
C PHE A 475 -7.28 15.75 14.15
#